data_9ac331edc35c39108950e2b4bcdfbc46
#
_entry.id   9ac331edc35c39108950e2b4bcdfbc46
#
_cell.length_a   1.000
_cell.length_b   1.000
_cell.length_c   1.000
_cell.angle_alpha   90.00
_cell.angle_beta   90.00
_cell.angle_gamma   90.00
#
_symmetry.space_group_name_H-M   'P 1'
#
loop_
_entity.id
_entity.type
_entity.pdbx_description
1 polymer ?
#
loop_
_entity_poly.entity_id
_entity_poly.type
_entity_poly.pdbx_seq_one_letter_code
_entity_poly.pdbx_strand_id
1 'polypeptide(L)'
;MATIETSAGTTLYYEEHGEGEPLLGVMGLATDTLGWALQVPSFSERHRTVIFDNRDVGQSSAASGPYDVTDMAQDALDLADALGLESFHLVGVSMGGAIAQEMALAAPDRVRTLTLTVTFARGGAWGRELSRVWSARVRTISREQHLDELMLLNLSEELFEDPAKVEFARSLMLQNPNPQDPEAFARQLDASSRHDTLDRLPSLSMPVHVIGGERDILVPVWKSEEIAELIPGAKLTVVERAPHGLNAERAQEYNELVLGFIAEHERAAV
;
A
#
# COMPACT_ATOMS: atom_id res chain seq x y z
N MET A 1 -4.17 15.27 16.81
CA MET A 1 -3.50 14.25 15.96
C MET A 1 -3.67 12.93 16.69
N ALA A 2 -4.20 11.93 16.01
CA ALA A 2 -4.41 10.63 16.62
C ALA A 2 -3.17 9.75 16.41
N THR A 3 -2.61 9.22 17.48
CA THR A 3 -1.46 8.32 17.45
C THR A 3 -1.66 7.16 18.41
N ILE A 4 -1.06 6.02 18.09
CA ILE A 4 -0.92 4.89 19.02
C ILE A 4 0.55 4.53 19.17
N GLU A 5 0.89 3.86 20.26
CA GLU A 5 2.19 3.21 20.43
C GLU A 5 2.01 1.71 20.24
N THR A 6 2.78 1.13 19.31
CA THR A 6 2.74 -0.31 19.03
C THR A 6 3.51 -1.11 20.09
N SER A 7 3.33 -2.42 20.11
CA SER A 7 4.05 -3.33 21.02
C SER A 7 5.57 -3.28 20.83
N ALA A 8 6.03 -2.87 19.64
CA ALA A 8 7.45 -2.65 19.33
C ALA A 8 7.96 -1.25 19.71
N GLY A 9 7.12 -0.38 20.29
CA GLY A 9 7.46 1.00 20.65
C GLY A 9 7.50 1.97 19.47
N THR A 10 6.88 1.61 18.34
CA THR A 10 6.68 2.52 17.21
C THR A 10 5.46 3.39 17.47
N THR A 11 5.58 4.70 17.32
CA THR A 11 4.41 5.59 17.34
C THR A 11 3.85 5.67 15.91
N LEU A 12 2.60 5.24 15.71
CA LEU A 12 1.91 5.36 14.44
C LEU A 12 0.93 6.53 14.46
N TYR A 13 0.97 7.36 13.44
CA TYR A 13 -0.08 8.33 13.13
C TYR A 13 -1.18 7.64 12.32
N TYR A 14 -2.44 7.94 12.62
CA TYR A 14 -3.58 7.42 11.88
C TYR A 14 -4.71 8.44 11.78
N GLU A 15 -5.62 8.18 10.84
CA GLU A 15 -6.86 8.91 10.62
C GLU A 15 -8.03 7.94 10.53
N GLU A 16 -9.19 8.36 11.07
CA GLU A 16 -10.45 7.64 10.95
C GLU A 16 -11.47 8.52 10.24
N HIS A 17 -12.17 7.95 9.25
CA HIS A 17 -13.18 8.66 8.46
C HIS A 17 -14.41 7.77 8.29
N GLY A 18 -15.61 8.38 8.40
CA GLY A 18 -16.87 7.68 8.22
C GLY A 18 -17.25 6.76 9.39
N GLU A 19 -18.28 5.97 9.17
CA GLU A 19 -18.86 5.01 10.11
C GLU A 19 -19.22 3.73 9.36
N GLY A 20 -19.49 2.64 10.09
CA GLY A 20 -19.87 1.35 9.51
C GLY A 20 -18.84 0.26 9.70
N GLU A 21 -18.82 -0.74 8.82
CA GLU A 21 -17.86 -1.84 8.87
C GLU A 21 -16.44 -1.32 8.65
N PRO A 22 -15.45 -1.82 9.43
CA PRO A 22 -14.10 -1.33 9.34
C PRO A 22 -13.42 -1.66 8.00
N LEU A 23 -12.76 -0.65 7.42
CA LEU A 23 -11.87 -0.77 6.27
C LEU A 23 -10.50 -0.21 6.66
N LEU A 24 -9.46 -1.04 6.61
CA LEU A 24 -8.09 -0.64 6.92
C LEU A 24 -7.27 -0.53 5.63
N GLY A 25 -6.74 0.67 5.38
CA GLY A 25 -5.89 0.99 4.23
C GLY A 25 -4.41 1.00 4.59
N VAL A 26 -3.59 0.24 3.87
CA VAL A 26 -2.13 0.17 4.03
C VAL A 26 -1.44 0.68 2.77
N MET A 27 -0.74 1.81 2.89
CA MET A 27 -0.08 2.48 1.76
C MET A 27 1.32 1.91 1.49
N GLY A 28 1.82 2.17 0.28
CA GLY A 28 3.10 1.70 -0.20
C GLY A 28 4.31 2.48 0.30
N LEU A 29 5.45 2.16 -0.29
CA LEU A 29 6.76 2.77 -0.02
C LEU A 29 6.69 4.29 -0.16
N ALA A 30 7.28 4.99 0.80
CA ALA A 30 7.45 6.45 0.79
C ALA A 30 6.15 7.29 0.77
N THR A 31 5.00 6.66 0.98
CA THR A 31 3.70 7.33 0.88
C THR A 31 2.98 7.31 2.23
N ASP A 32 2.62 8.50 2.70
CA ASP A 32 1.85 8.73 3.93
C ASP A 32 0.32 8.67 3.66
N THR A 33 -0.48 9.06 4.66
CA THR A 33 -1.95 9.09 4.57
C THR A 33 -2.47 9.93 3.41
N LEU A 34 -1.71 10.92 2.90
CA LEU A 34 -2.10 11.71 1.73
C LEU A 34 -2.28 10.86 0.46
N GLY A 35 -1.62 9.70 0.38
CA GLY A 35 -1.81 8.75 -0.70
C GLY A 35 -3.24 8.19 -0.81
N TRP A 36 -4.05 8.34 0.24
CA TRP A 36 -5.47 7.93 0.29
C TRP A 36 -6.46 9.07 0.01
N ALA A 37 -5.98 10.28 -0.29
CA ALA A 37 -6.83 11.46 -0.42
C ALA A 37 -7.98 11.30 -1.44
N LEU A 38 -7.79 10.49 -2.48
CA LEU A 38 -8.80 10.23 -3.52
C LEU A 38 -9.69 9.01 -3.21
N GLN A 39 -9.34 8.19 -2.22
CA GLN A 39 -10.10 7.01 -1.79
C GLN A 39 -10.98 7.31 -0.59
N VAL A 40 -10.45 8.02 0.40
CA VAL A 40 -11.15 8.32 1.66
C VAL A 40 -12.56 8.86 1.46
N PRO A 41 -12.82 9.85 0.58
CA PRO A 41 -14.19 10.35 0.40
C PRO A 41 -15.20 9.27 0.00
N SER A 42 -14.80 8.35 -0.90
CA SER A 42 -15.69 7.27 -1.36
C SER A 42 -15.79 6.12 -0.37
N PHE A 43 -14.68 5.75 0.27
CA PHE A 43 -14.64 4.64 1.22
C PHE A 43 -15.44 4.97 2.49
N SER A 44 -15.30 6.21 2.99
CA SER A 44 -15.94 6.67 4.22
C SER A 44 -17.45 6.92 4.10
N GLU A 45 -18.03 6.83 2.90
CA GLU A 45 -19.49 6.90 2.74
C GLU A 45 -20.23 5.73 3.40
N ARG A 46 -19.57 4.56 3.52
CA ARG A 46 -20.17 3.32 4.01
C ARG A 46 -19.32 2.54 5.00
N HIS A 47 -18.04 2.89 5.13
CA HIS A 47 -17.10 2.17 5.99
C HIS A 47 -16.44 3.12 6.99
N ARG A 48 -16.17 2.62 8.19
CA ARG A 48 -15.22 3.22 9.10
C ARG A 48 -13.82 3.00 8.52
N THR A 49 -13.37 3.95 7.71
CA THR A 49 -12.12 3.90 6.98
C THR A 49 -10.98 4.36 7.88
N VAL A 50 -10.06 3.45 8.17
CA VAL A 50 -8.84 3.72 8.93
C VAL A 50 -7.65 3.71 7.97
N ILE A 51 -6.88 4.79 7.97
CA ILE A 51 -5.63 4.92 7.22
C ILE A 51 -4.53 5.36 8.18
N PHE A 52 -3.30 5.02 7.90
CA PHE A 52 -2.19 5.34 8.78
C PHE A 52 -0.87 5.52 8.01
N ASP A 53 0.04 6.23 8.63
CA ASP A 53 1.41 6.33 8.15
C ASP A 53 2.19 5.11 8.67
N ASN A 54 2.79 4.34 7.77
CA ASN A 54 3.70 3.26 8.15
C ASN A 54 4.90 3.83 8.93
N ARG A 55 5.60 3.00 9.72
CA ARG A 55 6.88 3.40 10.30
C ARG A 55 7.80 4.01 9.24
N ASP A 56 8.62 4.97 9.59
CA ASP A 56 9.56 5.66 8.69
C ASP A 56 8.93 6.59 7.64
N VAL A 57 7.64 6.90 7.72
CA VAL A 57 6.99 7.83 6.78
C VAL A 57 5.99 8.74 7.49
N GLY A 58 5.76 9.92 6.92
CA GLY A 58 4.74 10.86 7.38
C GLY A 58 4.97 11.36 8.81
N GLN A 59 3.95 11.21 9.65
CA GLN A 59 3.95 11.63 11.06
C GLN A 59 4.24 10.47 12.02
N SER A 60 4.42 9.25 11.50
CA SER A 60 4.85 8.10 12.29
C SER A 60 6.32 8.18 12.64
N SER A 61 6.70 7.52 13.75
CA SER A 61 8.09 7.57 14.22
C SER A 61 9.06 6.85 13.26
N ALA A 62 10.26 7.40 13.17
CA ALA A 62 11.35 6.75 12.46
C ALA A 62 11.86 5.54 13.27
N ALA A 63 12.16 4.45 12.56
CA ALA A 63 12.77 3.27 13.15
C ALA A 63 14.24 3.53 13.53
N SER A 64 14.68 2.93 14.63
CA SER A 64 16.07 3.04 15.09
C SER A 64 17.05 2.06 14.41
N GLY A 65 16.52 1.11 13.62
CA GLY A 65 17.30 0.05 12.98
C GLY A 65 16.53 -0.63 11.85
N PRO A 66 17.11 -1.68 11.26
CA PRO A 66 16.45 -2.47 10.22
C PRO A 66 15.23 -3.21 10.78
N TYR A 67 14.26 -3.48 9.90
CA TYR A 67 13.04 -4.23 10.19
C TYR A 67 12.60 -4.96 8.92
N ASP A 68 11.62 -5.84 9.04
CA ASP A 68 11.02 -6.57 7.94
C ASP A 68 9.55 -6.15 7.70
N VAL A 69 8.97 -6.60 6.59
CA VAL A 69 7.54 -6.36 6.28
C VAL A 69 6.64 -6.97 7.36
N THR A 70 7.07 -8.06 7.99
CA THR A 70 6.37 -8.67 9.13
C THR A 70 6.28 -7.76 10.36
N ASP A 71 7.31 -6.94 10.61
CA ASP A 71 7.27 -5.95 11.70
C ASP A 71 6.26 -4.83 11.39
N MET A 72 6.18 -4.43 10.12
CA MET A 72 5.19 -3.44 9.67
C MET A 72 3.77 -4.00 9.73
N ALA A 73 3.59 -5.29 9.41
CA ALA A 73 2.30 -5.98 9.56
C ALA A 73 1.87 -6.07 11.02
N GLN A 74 2.81 -6.32 11.94
CA GLN A 74 2.52 -6.31 13.38
C GLN A 74 2.13 -4.91 13.86
N ASP A 75 2.80 -3.85 13.41
CA ASP A 75 2.40 -2.46 13.71
C ASP A 75 0.94 -2.19 13.30
N ALA A 76 0.56 -2.62 12.10
CA ALA A 76 -0.80 -2.43 11.59
C ALA A 76 -1.85 -3.26 12.36
N LEU A 77 -1.48 -4.46 12.83
CA LEU A 77 -2.33 -5.27 13.70
C LEU A 77 -2.47 -4.64 15.09
N ASP A 78 -1.39 -4.09 15.65
CA ASP A 78 -1.42 -3.36 16.92
C ASP A 78 -2.31 -2.10 16.83
N LEU A 79 -2.28 -1.41 15.68
CA LEU A 79 -3.22 -0.32 15.41
C LEU A 79 -4.67 -0.82 15.40
N ALA A 80 -4.94 -1.92 14.70
CA ALA A 80 -6.27 -2.52 14.66
C ALA A 80 -6.75 -2.92 16.06
N ASP A 81 -5.86 -3.45 16.92
CA ASP A 81 -6.17 -3.80 18.30
C ASP A 81 -6.49 -2.55 19.14
N ALA A 82 -5.66 -1.51 19.05
CA ALA A 82 -5.87 -0.26 19.77
C ALA A 82 -7.20 0.43 19.42
N LEU A 83 -7.68 0.24 18.18
CA LEU A 83 -8.93 0.80 17.69
C LEU A 83 -10.14 -0.13 17.86
N GLY A 84 -9.93 -1.33 18.43
CA GLY A 84 -10.99 -2.33 18.64
C GLY A 84 -11.55 -2.90 17.33
N LEU A 85 -10.73 -2.99 16.28
CA LEU A 85 -11.13 -3.59 15.00
C LEU A 85 -11.02 -5.12 15.11
N GLU A 86 -12.07 -5.78 15.58
CA GLU A 86 -12.09 -7.24 15.69
C GLU A 86 -11.97 -7.93 14.33
N SER A 87 -12.64 -7.38 13.31
CA SER A 87 -12.51 -7.78 11.91
C SER A 87 -12.63 -6.58 10.98
N PHE A 88 -12.04 -6.66 9.80
CA PHE A 88 -11.97 -5.53 8.85
C PHE A 88 -11.78 -6.00 7.41
N HIS A 89 -12.17 -5.13 6.47
CA HIS A 89 -11.74 -5.21 5.08
C HIS A 89 -10.33 -4.61 4.98
N LEU A 90 -9.42 -5.30 4.31
CA LEU A 90 -8.01 -4.89 4.22
C LEU A 90 -7.64 -4.53 2.79
N VAL A 91 -7.11 -3.34 2.60
CA VAL A 91 -6.70 -2.83 1.28
C VAL A 91 -5.24 -2.41 1.34
N GLY A 92 -4.39 -3.08 0.57
CA GLY A 92 -2.95 -2.79 0.50
C GLY A 92 -2.50 -2.38 -0.90
N VAL A 93 -1.69 -1.32 -0.99
CA VAL A 93 -1.15 -0.80 -2.26
C VAL A 93 0.37 -0.96 -2.28
N SER A 94 0.94 -1.58 -3.32
CA SER A 94 2.38 -1.74 -3.52
C SER A 94 3.05 -2.46 -2.33
N MET A 95 4.05 -1.86 -1.66
CA MET A 95 4.59 -2.39 -0.41
C MET A 95 3.49 -2.61 0.65
N GLY A 96 2.46 -1.76 0.69
CA GLY A 96 1.30 -1.96 1.57
C GLY A 96 0.53 -3.25 1.26
N GLY A 97 0.55 -3.71 0.02
CA GLY A 97 0.02 -5.02 -0.35
C GLY A 97 0.88 -6.17 0.19
N ALA A 98 2.20 -6.02 0.25
CA ALA A 98 3.09 -6.99 0.91
C ALA A 98 2.85 -7.03 2.44
N ILE A 99 2.64 -5.87 3.06
CA ILE A 99 2.25 -5.75 4.47
C ILE A 99 0.88 -6.43 4.70
N ALA A 100 -0.10 -6.16 3.85
CA ALA A 100 -1.44 -6.74 3.94
C ALA A 100 -1.43 -8.27 3.78
N GLN A 101 -0.55 -8.84 2.94
CA GLN A 101 -0.34 -10.29 2.86
C GLN A 101 0.13 -10.86 4.20
N GLU A 102 1.13 -10.24 4.85
CA GLU A 102 1.62 -10.70 6.16
C GLU A 102 0.56 -10.55 7.26
N MET A 103 -0.23 -9.47 7.24
CA MET A 103 -1.36 -9.31 8.17
C MET A 103 -2.40 -10.42 7.99
N ALA A 104 -2.78 -10.71 6.74
CA ALA A 104 -3.76 -11.75 6.43
C ALA A 104 -3.26 -13.16 6.79
N LEU A 105 -1.96 -13.42 6.65
CA LEU A 105 -1.33 -14.67 7.07
C LEU A 105 -1.23 -14.81 8.59
N ALA A 106 -0.99 -13.70 9.30
CA ALA A 106 -0.86 -13.68 10.76
C ALA A 106 -2.22 -13.74 11.48
N ALA A 107 -3.26 -13.11 10.90
CA ALA A 107 -4.58 -12.98 11.52
C ALA A 107 -5.72 -13.24 10.50
N PRO A 108 -5.79 -14.46 9.89
CA PRO A 108 -6.72 -14.73 8.79
C PRO A 108 -8.19 -14.56 9.19
N ASP A 109 -8.57 -14.86 10.42
CA ASP A 109 -9.96 -14.74 10.91
C ASP A 109 -10.42 -13.28 11.08
N ARG A 110 -9.49 -12.33 11.05
CA ARG A 110 -9.79 -10.90 11.19
C ARG A 110 -9.99 -10.22 9.84
N VAL A 111 -9.49 -10.79 8.73
CA VAL A 111 -9.56 -10.19 7.40
C VAL A 111 -10.81 -10.70 6.67
N ARG A 112 -11.83 -9.85 6.55
CA ARG A 112 -13.10 -10.17 5.89
C ARG A 112 -12.96 -10.29 4.37
N THR A 113 -12.24 -9.34 3.77
CA THR A 113 -11.78 -9.35 2.37
C THR A 113 -10.39 -8.73 2.29
N LEU A 114 -9.60 -9.20 1.35
CA LEU A 114 -8.26 -8.69 1.09
C LEU A 114 -8.17 -8.14 -0.33
N THR A 115 -7.85 -6.86 -0.48
CA THR A 115 -7.56 -6.25 -1.78
C THR A 115 -6.06 -5.94 -1.88
N LEU A 116 -5.41 -6.51 -2.88
CA LEU A 116 -3.97 -6.39 -3.16
C LEU A 116 -3.77 -5.64 -4.46
N THR A 117 -3.26 -4.43 -4.41
CA THR A 117 -3.13 -3.54 -5.56
C THR A 117 -1.67 -3.31 -5.92
N VAL A 118 -1.29 -3.54 -7.20
CA VAL A 118 0.06 -3.29 -7.77
C VAL A 118 1.19 -3.78 -6.87
N THR A 119 1.06 -5.00 -6.35
CA THR A 119 1.96 -5.56 -5.33
C THR A 119 2.65 -6.84 -5.81
N PHE A 120 3.44 -7.44 -4.95
CA PHE A 120 4.26 -8.60 -5.24
C PHE A 120 4.26 -9.58 -4.06
N ALA A 121 4.38 -10.88 -4.36
CA ALA A 121 4.55 -11.92 -3.34
C ALA A 121 6.02 -12.04 -2.90
N ARG A 122 6.96 -11.63 -3.76
CA ARG A 122 8.39 -11.72 -3.45
C ARG A 122 9.18 -10.60 -4.09
N GLY A 123 10.10 -9.97 -3.30
CA GLY A 123 11.10 -9.03 -3.78
C GLY A 123 12.15 -9.72 -4.66
N GLY A 124 12.70 -10.82 -4.19
CA GLY A 124 13.64 -11.67 -4.91
C GLY A 124 14.98 -10.99 -5.20
N ALA A 125 15.74 -11.55 -6.14
CA ALA A 125 17.06 -11.02 -6.50
C ALA A 125 16.99 -9.62 -7.13
N TRP A 126 15.96 -9.39 -7.97
CA TRP A 126 15.74 -8.10 -8.60
C TRP A 126 15.37 -7.01 -7.58
N GLY A 127 14.49 -7.32 -6.63
CA GLY A 127 14.13 -6.39 -5.55
C GLY A 127 15.32 -6.03 -4.67
N ARG A 128 16.19 -6.98 -4.34
CA ARG A 128 17.43 -6.70 -3.59
C ARG A 128 18.40 -5.80 -4.37
N GLU A 129 18.51 -5.99 -5.69
CA GLU A 129 19.37 -5.12 -6.49
C GLU A 129 18.76 -3.73 -6.66
N LEU A 130 17.45 -3.62 -6.83
CA LEU A 130 16.73 -2.35 -6.82
C LEU A 130 16.96 -1.61 -5.49
N SER A 131 16.82 -2.32 -4.36
CA SER A 131 17.07 -1.75 -3.03
C SER A 131 18.50 -1.22 -2.91
N ARG A 132 19.49 -2.00 -3.33
CA ARG A 132 20.90 -1.59 -3.30
C ARG A 132 21.15 -0.31 -4.11
N VAL A 133 20.61 -0.24 -5.33
CA VAL A 133 20.82 0.88 -6.24
C VAL A 133 20.07 2.13 -5.75
N TRP A 134 18.80 1.99 -5.42
CA TRP A 134 17.96 3.11 -5.04
C TRP A 134 18.34 3.68 -3.66
N SER A 135 18.69 2.82 -2.71
CA SER A 135 19.18 3.27 -1.39
C SER A 135 20.50 4.04 -1.49
N ALA A 136 21.38 3.69 -2.41
CA ALA A 136 22.58 4.46 -2.66
C ALA A 136 22.26 5.82 -3.30
N ARG A 137 21.31 5.81 -4.25
CA ARG A 137 20.97 6.99 -5.04
C ARG A 137 20.22 8.04 -4.21
N VAL A 138 19.22 7.66 -3.43
CA VAL A 138 18.43 8.60 -2.61
C VAL A 138 19.28 9.45 -1.65
N ARG A 139 20.43 8.91 -1.23
CA ARG A 139 21.40 9.61 -0.36
C ARG A 139 22.22 10.68 -1.07
N THR A 140 22.21 10.73 -2.41
CA THR A 140 23.11 11.55 -3.21
C THR A 140 22.42 12.56 -4.10
N ILE A 141 21.12 12.47 -4.24
CA ILE A 141 20.29 13.36 -5.07
C ILE A 141 19.47 14.32 -4.22
N SER A 142 18.96 15.40 -4.82
CA SER A 142 18.04 16.30 -4.13
C SER A 142 16.66 15.65 -3.96
N ARG A 143 15.86 16.20 -3.02
CA ARG A 143 14.47 15.80 -2.84
C ARG A 143 13.66 15.90 -4.13
N GLU A 144 13.83 16.98 -4.88
CA GLU A 144 13.15 17.20 -6.15
C GLU A 144 13.50 16.11 -7.17
N GLN A 145 14.80 15.78 -7.29
CA GLN A 145 15.25 14.72 -8.19
C GLN A 145 14.69 13.36 -7.78
N HIS A 146 14.61 13.06 -6.48
CA HIS A 146 14.01 11.83 -5.99
C HIS A 146 12.51 11.77 -6.30
N LEU A 147 11.77 12.86 -6.10
CA LEU A 147 10.35 12.94 -6.47
C LEU A 147 10.14 12.78 -7.97
N ASP A 148 10.99 13.37 -8.82
CA ASP A 148 10.92 13.19 -10.26
C ASP A 148 11.12 11.71 -10.66
N GLU A 149 12.04 10.99 -10.00
CA GLU A 149 12.22 9.55 -10.22
C GLU A 149 10.98 8.74 -9.78
N LEU A 150 10.40 9.07 -8.62
CA LEU A 150 9.17 8.43 -8.16
C LEU A 150 8.01 8.70 -9.13
N MET A 151 7.86 9.92 -9.62
CA MET A 151 6.84 10.25 -10.62
C MET A 151 6.99 9.42 -11.89
N LEU A 152 8.21 9.33 -12.43
CA LEU A 152 8.49 8.54 -13.65
C LEU A 152 8.14 7.05 -13.50
N LEU A 153 8.28 6.49 -12.31
CA LEU A 153 8.02 5.07 -12.06
C LEU A 153 6.57 4.78 -11.69
N ASN A 154 5.84 5.78 -11.20
CA ASN A 154 4.47 5.61 -10.71
C ASN A 154 3.41 6.10 -11.69
N LEU A 155 3.72 7.08 -12.54
CA LEU A 155 2.72 7.75 -13.37
C LEU A 155 2.81 7.30 -14.84
N SER A 156 1.69 7.44 -15.56
CA SER A 156 1.57 7.01 -16.94
C SER A 156 2.29 7.95 -17.92
N GLU A 157 2.70 7.42 -19.07
CA GLU A 157 3.20 8.24 -20.19
C GLU A 157 2.16 9.29 -20.61
N GLU A 158 0.87 8.94 -20.58
CA GLU A 158 -0.22 9.84 -20.94
C GLU A 158 -0.31 11.07 -20.00
N LEU A 159 0.03 10.90 -18.72
CA LEU A 159 0.08 12.03 -17.80
C LEU A 159 1.23 12.97 -18.16
N PHE A 160 2.38 12.42 -18.56
CA PHE A 160 3.54 13.22 -18.95
C PHE A 160 3.36 13.99 -20.28
N GLU A 161 2.38 13.63 -21.12
CA GLU A 161 2.02 14.43 -22.30
C GLU A 161 1.30 15.74 -21.94
N ASP A 162 0.87 15.93 -20.66
CA ASP A 162 0.24 17.13 -20.15
C ASP A 162 1.14 17.84 -19.12
N PRO A 163 1.97 18.82 -19.52
CA PRO A 163 2.89 19.51 -18.62
C PRO A 163 2.20 20.17 -17.41
N ALA A 164 0.94 20.58 -17.54
CA ALA A 164 0.20 21.20 -16.43
C ALA A 164 -0.14 20.17 -15.35
N LYS A 165 -0.51 18.94 -15.74
CA LYS A 165 -0.75 17.85 -14.80
C LYS A 165 0.54 17.41 -14.12
N VAL A 166 1.64 17.32 -14.86
CA VAL A 166 2.97 16.99 -14.32
C VAL A 166 3.36 18.00 -13.25
N GLU A 167 3.27 19.29 -13.57
CA GLU A 167 3.64 20.34 -12.61
C GLU A 167 2.70 20.36 -11.39
N PHE A 168 1.41 20.12 -11.60
CA PHE A 168 0.46 19.99 -10.49
C PHE A 168 0.81 18.83 -9.58
N ALA A 169 1.05 17.62 -10.12
CA ALA A 169 1.45 16.45 -9.35
C ALA A 169 2.75 16.70 -8.58
N ARG A 170 3.76 17.27 -9.25
CA ARG A 170 5.04 17.64 -8.64
C ARG A 170 4.86 18.61 -7.48
N SER A 171 4.05 19.65 -7.67
CA SER A 171 3.81 20.66 -6.65
C SER A 171 3.14 20.09 -5.41
N LEU A 172 2.17 19.17 -5.59
CA LEU A 172 1.53 18.46 -4.47
C LEU A 172 2.54 17.63 -3.67
N MET A 173 3.39 16.86 -4.33
CA MET A 173 4.41 16.05 -3.67
C MET A 173 5.46 16.91 -2.93
N LEU A 174 5.87 18.03 -3.53
CA LEU A 174 6.80 18.97 -2.91
C LEU A 174 6.21 19.70 -1.70
N GLN A 175 4.90 19.90 -1.68
CA GLN A 175 4.19 20.54 -0.56
C GLN A 175 3.94 19.63 0.62
N ASN A 176 4.24 18.31 0.50
CA ASN A 176 4.12 17.41 1.64
C ASN A 176 4.96 17.95 2.81
N PRO A 177 4.31 18.24 3.98
CA PRO A 177 4.99 18.83 5.13
C PRO A 177 5.88 17.83 5.86
N ASN A 178 5.71 16.53 5.60
CA ASN A 178 6.42 15.43 6.26
C ASN A 178 7.21 14.60 5.23
N PRO A 179 8.21 15.18 4.55
CA PRO A 179 8.99 14.45 3.57
C PRO A 179 9.75 13.31 4.24
N GLN A 180 9.76 12.15 3.60
CA GLN A 180 10.48 11.01 4.10
C GLN A 180 12.01 11.26 4.06
N ASP A 181 12.69 10.87 5.15
CA ASP A 181 14.15 10.89 5.24
C ASP A 181 14.76 9.82 4.32
N PRO A 182 15.90 10.09 3.63
CA PRO A 182 16.57 9.12 2.75
C PRO A 182 16.93 7.79 3.42
N GLU A 183 17.31 7.78 4.71
CA GLU A 183 17.60 6.55 5.43
C GLU A 183 16.33 5.77 5.77
N ALA A 184 15.24 6.47 6.07
CA ALA A 184 13.92 5.88 6.25
C ALA A 184 13.42 5.22 4.96
N PHE A 185 13.54 5.89 3.82
CA PHE A 185 13.26 5.32 2.50
C PHE A 185 14.08 4.04 2.25
N ALA A 186 15.39 4.10 2.52
CA ALA A 186 16.27 2.96 2.31
C ALA A 186 15.89 1.76 3.21
N ARG A 187 15.47 1.99 4.47
CA ARG A 187 15.01 0.91 5.37
C ARG A 187 13.72 0.27 4.88
N GLN A 188 12.72 1.07 4.48
CA GLN A 188 11.45 0.54 3.92
C GLN A 188 11.71 -0.27 2.65
N LEU A 189 12.56 0.24 1.74
CA LEU A 189 12.90 -0.44 0.49
C LEU A 189 13.65 -1.75 0.75
N ASP A 190 14.56 -1.77 1.73
CA ASP A 190 15.30 -2.97 2.10
C ASP A 190 14.37 -4.04 2.70
N ALA A 191 13.46 -3.66 3.63
CA ALA A 191 12.43 -4.53 4.17
C ALA A 191 11.56 -5.15 3.03
N SER A 192 11.08 -4.30 2.13
CA SER A 192 10.29 -4.69 0.95
C SER A 192 11.04 -5.69 0.05
N SER A 193 12.36 -5.49 -0.14
CA SER A 193 13.20 -6.35 -0.97
C SER A 193 13.39 -7.77 -0.44
N ARG A 194 13.25 -7.97 0.88
CA ARG A 194 13.35 -9.26 1.58
C ARG A 194 12.03 -10.01 1.70
N HIS A 195 10.91 -9.35 1.42
CA HIS A 195 9.59 -9.96 1.49
C HIS A 195 9.49 -11.20 0.60
N ASP A 196 8.91 -12.28 1.16
CA ASP A 196 8.61 -13.53 0.43
C ASP A 196 7.44 -14.27 1.10
N THR A 197 6.32 -14.34 0.40
CA THR A 197 5.10 -15.04 0.84
C THR A 197 4.68 -16.15 -0.13
N LEU A 198 5.44 -16.42 -1.19
CA LEU A 198 5.05 -17.35 -2.26
C LEU A 198 4.50 -18.68 -1.74
N ASP A 199 5.22 -19.32 -0.81
CA ASP A 199 4.85 -20.62 -0.28
C ASP A 199 3.68 -20.57 0.72
N ARG A 200 3.32 -19.36 1.21
CA ARG A 200 2.30 -19.15 2.24
C ARG A 200 0.97 -18.65 1.69
N LEU A 201 0.98 -17.91 0.56
CA LEU A 201 -0.23 -17.37 -0.06
C LEU A 201 -1.32 -18.43 -0.34
N PRO A 202 -0.99 -19.68 -0.73
CA PRO A 202 -2.03 -20.71 -0.93
C PRO A 202 -2.86 -21.06 0.32
N SER A 203 -2.43 -20.66 1.52
CA SER A 203 -3.17 -20.89 2.78
C SER A 203 -4.22 -19.80 3.08
N LEU A 204 -4.25 -18.69 2.33
CA LEU A 204 -5.26 -17.66 2.50
C LEU A 204 -6.65 -18.21 2.13
N SER A 205 -7.63 -17.98 2.99
CA SER A 205 -9.00 -18.52 2.84
C SER A 205 -10.09 -17.46 2.71
N MET A 206 -9.77 -16.19 3.06
CA MET A 206 -10.69 -15.09 2.85
C MET A 206 -10.81 -14.75 1.37
N PRO A 207 -11.91 -14.08 0.93
CA PRO A 207 -12.01 -13.54 -0.42
C PRO A 207 -10.87 -12.55 -0.73
N VAL A 208 -10.18 -12.77 -1.87
CA VAL A 208 -9.05 -11.93 -2.29
C VAL A 208 -9.31 -11.32 -3.67
N HIS A 209 -9.07 -10.01 -3.79
CA HIS A 209 -9.06 -9.29 -5.05
C HIS A 209 -7.67 -8.75 -5.34
N VAL A 210 -7.07 -9.19 -6.43
CA VAL A 210 -5.78 -8.69 -6.91
C VAL A 210 -6.03 -7.71 -8.05
N ILE A 211 -5.48 -6.51 -7.96
CA ILE A 211 -5.62 -5.44 -8.95
C ILE A 211 -4.24 -5.07 -9.47
N GLY A 212 -4.00 -5.28 -10.77
CA GLY A 212 -2.76 -4.92 -11.44
C GLY A 212 -2.93 -3.80 -12.45
N GLY A 213 -1.90 -2.99 -12.67
CA GLY A 213 -1.83 -2.03 -13.78
C GLY A 213 -1.17 -2.68 -14.99
N GLU A 214 -1.81 -2.64 -16.16
CA GLU A 214 -1.25 -3.26 -17.40
C GLU A 214 0.12 -2.68 -17.76
N ARG A 215 0.32 -1.38 -17.51
CA ARG A 215 1.57 -0.65 -17.83
C ARG A 215 2.40 -0.30 -16.61
N ASP A 216 2.23 -1.05 -15.53
CA ASP A 216 3.07 -0.88 -14.35
C ASP A 216 4.51 -1.33 -14.65
N ILE A 217 5.43 -0.37 -14.67
CA ILE A 217 6.86 -0.61 -14.92
C ILE A 217 7.65 -0.85 -13.63
N LEU A 218 7.09 -0.48 -12.46
CA LEU A 218 7.74 -0.67 -11.16
C LEU A 218 7.45 -2.06 -10.59
N VAL A 219 6.18 -2.46 -10.62
CA VAL A 219 5.73 -3.80 -10.24
C VAL A 219 4.95 -4.39 -11.42
N PRO A 220 5.63 -5.01 -12.37
CA PRO A 220 5.02 -5.52 -13.62
C PRO A 220 3.83 -6.43 -13.35
N VAL A 221 2.81 -6.34 -14.19
CA VAL A 221 1.49 -6.98 -14.03
C VAL A 221 1.57 -8.49 -13.76
N TRP A 222 2.58 -9.19 -14.31
CA TRP A 222 2.77 -10.61 -14.06
C TRP A 222 2.97 -10.96 -12.57
N LYS A 223 3.39 -10.00 -11.73
CA LYS A 223 3.45 -10.20 -10.26
C LYS A 223 2.05 -10.24 -9.62
N SER A 224 1.11 -9.48 -10.15
CA SER A 224 -0.31 -9.58 -9.76
C SER A 224 -0.92 -10.90 -10.25
N GLU A 225 -0.57 -11.34 -11.46
CA GLU A 225 -0.98 -12.64 -12.00
C GLU A 225 -0.44 -13.78 -11.14
N GLU A 226 0.86 -13.76 -10.76
CA GLU A 226 1.48 -14.73 -9.86
C GLU A 226 0.73 -14.85 -8.51
N ILE A 227 0.38 -13.73 -7.88
CA ILE A 227 -0.39 -13.72 -6.63
C ILE A 227 -1.77 -14.35 -6.83
N ALA A 228 -2.47 -13.97 -7.90
CA ALA A 228 -3.82 -14.47 -8.16
C ALA A 228 -3.83 -15.98 -8.49
N GLU A 229 -2.79 -16.49 -9.15
CA GLU A 229 -2.63 -17.92 -9.42
C GLU A 229 -2.35 -18.72 -8.15
N LEU A 230 -1.62 -18.15 -7.18
CA LEU A 230 -1.26 -18.83 -5.94
C LEU A 230 -2.41 -18.88 -4.93
N ILE A 231 -3.32 -17.90 -4.91
CA ILE A 231 -4.40 -17.84 -3.93
C ILE A 231 -5.66 -18.49 -4.48
N PRO A 232 -6.16 -19.59 -3.89
CA PRO A 232 -7.35 -20.25 -4.38
C PRO A 232 -8.59 -19.34 -4.40
N GLY A 233 -9.20 -19.18 -5.56
CA GLY A 233 -10.40 -18.37 -5.73
C GLY A 233 -10.18 -16.87 -5.75
N ALA A 234 -8.93 -16.41 -5.83
CA ALA A 234 -8.64 -14.98 -5.98
C ALA A 234 -9.22 -14.42 -7.29
N LYS A 235 -9.83 -13.24 -7.20
CA LYS A 235 -10.25 -12.45 -8.36
C LYS A 235 -9.07 -11.62 -8.84
N LEU A 236 -8.74 -11.69 -10.14
CA LEU A 236 -7.76 -10.81 -10.77
C LEU A 236 -8.47 -9.77 -11.63
N THR A 237 -8.08 -8.51 -11.46
CA THR A 237 -8.45 -7.43 -12.39
C THR A 237 -7.18 -6.74 -12.87
N VAL A 238 -6.96 -6.73 -14.18
CA VAL A 238 -5.91 -5.93 -14.81
C VAL A 238 -6.54 -4.68 -15.38
N VAL A 239 -6.16 -3.51 -14.85
CA VAL A 239 -6.67 -2.23 -15.34
C VAL A 239 -5.90 -1.83 -16.57
N GLU A 240 -6.62 -1.71 -17.71
CA GLU A 240 -6.04 -1.41 -19.01
C GLU A 240 -5.29 -0.06 -18.99
N ARG A 241 -4.09 -0.05 -19.57
CA ARG A 241 -3.21 1.12 -19.67
C ARG A 241 -2.85 1.81 -18.36
N ALA A 242 -3.18 1.22 -17.20
CA ALA A 242 -2.91 1.81 -15.91
C ALA A 242 -1.44 1.63 -15.49
N PRO A 243 -0.81 2.66 -14.90
CA PRO A 243 0.54 2.61 -14.35
C PRO A 243 0.54 2.06 -12.92
N HIS A 244 1.70 2.12 -12.23
CA HIS A 244 1.81 1.77 -10.81
C HIS A 244 0.89 2.63 -9.92
N GLY A 245 0.82 3.94 -10.16
CA GLY A 245 -0.04 4.88 -9.44
C GLY A 245 -1.52 4.84 -9.84
N LEU A 246 -2.06 3.68 -10.22
CA LEU A 246 -3.43 3.53 -10.72
C LEU A 246 -4.49 4.02 -9.72
N ASN A 247 -4.28 3.86 -8.41
CA ASN A 247 -5.18 4.35 -7.39
C ASN A 247 -5.32 5.89 -7.38
N ALA A 248 -4.34 6.60 -7.91
CA ALA A 248 -4.38 8.05 -8.10
C ALA A 248 -4.89 8.44 -9.50
N GLU A 249 -4.34 7.87 -10.56
CA GLU A 249 -4.70 8.25 -11.93
C GLU A 249 -6.05 7.70 -12.39
N ARG A 250 -6.49 6.57 -11.84
CA ARG A 250 -7.76 5.89 -12.11
C ARG A 250 -8.63 5.82 -10.86
N ALA A 251 -8.60 6.88 -10.02
CA ALA A 251 -9.18 6.86 -8.69
C ALA A 251 -10.63 6.40 -8.64
N GLN A 252 -11.49 6.88 -9.55
CA GLN A 252 -12.89 6.48 -9.59
C GLN A 252 -13.02 4.98 -9.90
N GLU A 253 -12.39 4.50 -10.98
CA GLU A 253 -12.40 3.08 -11.37
C GLU A 253 -11.85 2.19 -10.26
N TYR A 254 -10.75 2.60 -9.63
CA TYR A 254 -10.15 1.89 -8.50
C TYR A 254 -11.11 1.81 -7.31
N ASN A 255 -11.73 2.92 -6.93
CA ASN A 255 -12.70 2.95 -5.83
C ASN A 255 -13.91 2.04 -6.10
N GLU A 256 -14.42 2.02 -7.33
CA GLU A 256 -15.52 1.14 -7.76
C GLU A 256 -15.11 -0.34 -7.68
N LEU A 257 -13.88 -0.70 -8.08
CA LEU A 257 -13.35 -2.07 -7.98
C LEU A 257 -13.24 -2.55 -6.53
N VAL A 258 -12.69 -1.72 -5.64
CA VAL A 258 -12.52 -2.06 -4.22
C VAL A 258 -13.87 -2.18 -3.53
N LEU A 259 -14.71 -1.14 -3.60
CA LEU A 259 -16.01 -1.10 -2.92
C LEU A 259 -17.00 -2.13 -3.50
N GLY A 260 -16.94 -2.36 -4.81
CA GLY A 260 -17.75 -3.39 -5.47
C GLY A 260 -17.42 -4.79 -4.96
N PHE A 261 -16.13 -5.11 -4.81
CA PHE A 261 -15.68 -6.38 -4.27
C PHE A 261 -16.09 -6.57 -2.81
N ILE A 262 -15.92 -5.56 -1.97
CA ILE A 262 -16.37 -5.58 -0.57
C ILE A 262 -17.88 -5.86 -0.51
N ALA A 263 -18.69 -5.10 -1.25
CA ALA A 263 -20.14 -5.22 -1.23
C ALA A 263 -20.67 -6.58 -1.77
N GLU A 264 -19.93 -7.25 -2.66
CA GLU A 264 -20.24 -8.61 -3.12
C GLU A 264 -20.17 -9.61 -1.94
N HIS A 265 -19.19 -9.45 -1.03
CA HIS A 265 -18.93 -10.39 0.06
C HIS A 265 -19.70 -10.05 1.35
N GLU A 266 -20.05 -8.78 1.58
CA GLU A 266 -20.97 -8.40 2.67
C GLU A 266 -22.37 -9.00 2.46
N ARG A 267 -22.87 -8.99 1.21
CA ARG A 267 -24.17 -9.57 0.87
C ARG A 267 -24.22 -11.10 0.95
N ALA A 268 -23.10 -11.75 0.76
CA ALA A 268 -23.00 -13.21 0.85
C ALA A 268 -22.94 -13.73 2.29
N ALA A 269 -22.65 -12.86 3.26
CA ALA A 269 -22.56 -13.21 4.68
C ALA A 269 -23.90 -13.08 5.44
N VAL A 270 -24.95 -12.54 4.80
CA VAL A 270 -26.33 -12.43 5.31
C VAL A 270 -27.19 -13.55 4.76
#